data_7543b8fdc5693e7c731ae8df1c2bf64c
#
_entry.id   7543b8fdc5693e7c731ae8df1c2bf64c
#
_cell.length_a   1.000
_cell.length_b   1.000
_cell.length_c   1.000
_cell.angle_alpha   90.00
_cell.angle_beta   90.00
_cell.angle_gamma   90.00
#
_symmetry.space_group_name_H-M   'P 1'
#
loop_
_entity.id
_entity.type
_entity.pdbx_description
1 polymer ?
#
loop_
_entity_poly.entity_id
_entity_poly.type
_entity_poly.pdbx_seq_one_letter_code
_entity_poly.pdbx_strand_id
1 'polypeptide(L)'
;QWGMPAIAITDHGCVQAFTDANHALDKGDTFKIIYGVEGYLVDDLKQLVENPKGQSFSDSYVVFDIETTGFSPEKNRIIEIGAVKVEDGKITDKFSTFINPDVPIPFDIEQLTGINDSMVLDAPRIDIVLPQFLEFCRGCAMVAHNAAFDIGFITYNAHSLGLEFSPTVLDTV
;
A
#
# COMPACT_ATOMS: atom_id res chain seq x y z
N GLN A 1 3.72 -12.62 -38.76
CA GLN A 1 4.71 -13.48 -38.10
C GLN A 1 6.02 -12.71 -38.03
N TRP A 2 6.61 -12.61 -36.84
CA TRP A 2 7.76 -11.75 -36.57
C TRP A 2 9.10 -12.44 -36.80
N GLY A 3 9.08 -13.73 -37.25
CA GLY A 3 10.29 -14.49 -37.56
C GLY A 3 11.14 -14.83 -36.34
N MET A 4 10.58 -14.78 -35.14
CA MET A 4 11.31 -15.14 -33.91
C MET A 4 11.54 -16.64 -33.83
N PRO A 5 12.74 -17.10 -33.42
CA PRO A 5 13.05 -18.54 -33.32
C PRO A 5 12.56 -19.15 -31.99
N ALA A 6 12.23 -18.33 -31.00
CA ALA A 6 11.81 -18.77 -29.67
C ALA A 6 10.99 -17.69 -28.95
N ILE A 7 10.29 -18.13 -27.90
CA ILE A 7 9.62 -17.23 -26.92
C ILE A 7 9.90 -17.76 -25.52
N ALA A 8 10.09 -16.87 -24.54
CA ALA A 8 10.08 -17.22 -23.14
C ALA A 8 8.68 -16.99 -22.55
N ILE A 9 8.24 -17.90 -21.70
CA ILE A 9 6.98 -17.81 -20.94
C ILE A 9 7.37 -17.76 -19.47
N THR A 10 7.03 -16.65 -18.81
CA THR A 10 7.40 -16.37 -17.42
C THR A 10 6.18 -15.78 -16.71
N ASP A 11 5.33 -16.65 -16.19
CA ASP A 11 4.15 -16.23 -15.42
C ASP A 11 4.57 -15.68 -14.05
N HIS A 12 3.79 -14.76 -13.52
CA HIS A 12 4.00 -14.18 -12.19
C HIS A 12 3.74 -15.21 -11.08
N GLY A 13 4.80 -15.67 -10.43
CA GLY A 13 4.73 -16.58 -9.28
C GLY A 13 4.10 -17.94 -9.55
N CYS A 14 3.88 -18.32 -10.81
CA CYS A 14 3.26 -19.57 -11.20
C CYS A 14 3.75 -20.09 -12.55
N VAL A 15 3.25 -21.25 -12.98
CA VAL A 15 3.62 -21.93 -14.24
C VAL A 15 2.38 -22.36 -15.04
N GLN A 16 1.26 -21.70 -14.87
CA GLN A 16 -0.03 -22.14 -15.43
C GLN A 16 -0.05 -22.20 -16.94
N ALA A 17 0.64 -21.29 -17.64
CA ALA A 17 0.69 -21.26 -19.09
C ALA A 17 1.56 -22.37 -19.71
N PHE A 18 2.31 -23.15 -18.92
CA PHE A 18 3.22 -24.18 -19.46
C PHE A 18 2.49 -25.26 -20.24
N THR A 19 1.33 -25.68 -19.77
CA THR A 19 0.54 -26.76 -20.42
C THR A 19 0.03 -26.27 -21.77
N ASP A 20 -0.52 -25.10 -21.86
CA ASP A 20 -1.05 -24.52 -23.11
C ASP A 20 0.09 -24.28 -24.11
N ALA A 21 1.21 -23.73 -23.62
CA ALA A 21 2.39 -23.51 -24.41
C ALA A 21 2.97 -24.78 -24.99
N ASN A 22 3.02 -25.86 -24.19
CA ASN A 22 3.51 -27.15 -24.64
C ASN A 22 2.61 -27.80 -25.72
N HIS A 23 1.30 -27.56 -25.64
CA HIS A 23 0.33 -28.06 -26.63
C HIS A 23 0.24 -27.18 -27.88
N ALA A 24 0.79 -25.97 -27.86
CA ALA A 24 0.78 -25.04 -29.00
C ALA A 24 1.80 -25.41 -30.08
N LEU A 25 2.74 -26.35 -29.82
CA LEU A 25 3.75 -26.77 -30.77
C LEU A 25 3.46 -28.16 -31.28
N ASP A 26 3.60 -28.36 -32.61
CA ASP A 26 3.54 -29.67 -33.25
C ASP A 26 4.90 -30.41 -33.20
N LYS A 27 4.85 -31.73 -33.30
CA LYS A 27 6.07 -32.52 -33.41
C LYS A 27 6.80 -32.17 -34.71
N GLY A 28 7.98 -31.58 -34.56
CA GLY A 28 8.82 -31.16 -35.68
C GLY A 28 8.92 -29.67 -35.88
N ASP A 29 8.22 -28.86 -35.11
CA ASP A 29 8.40 -27.42 -35.10
C ASP A 29 9.83 -27.02 -34.71
N THR A 30 10.37 -26.07 -35.43
CA THR A 30 11.69 -25.49 -35.13
C THR A 30 11.62 -24.35 -34.11
N PHE A 31 10.41 -23.84 -33.85
CA PHE A 31 10.17 -22.82 -32.84
C PHE A 31 10.35 -23.40 -31.44
N LYS A 32 10.98 -22.64 -30.54
CA LYS A 32 11.27 -23.10 -29.18
C LYS A 32 10.49 -22.27 -28.14
N ILE A 33 9.98 -22.98 -27.14
CA ILE A 33 9.46 -22.36 -25.92
C ILE A 33 10.51 -22.52 -24.83
N ILE A 34 10.85 -21.39 -24.19
CA ILE A 34 11.72 -21.32 -23.02
C ILE A 34 10.80 -21.17 -21.81
N TYR A 35 10.76 -22.18 -20.97
CA TYR A 35 9.94 -22.19 -19.77
C TYR A 35 10.70 -21.52 -18.63
N GLY A 36 10.07 -20.57 -17.97
CA GLY A 36 10.60 -19.86 -16.82
C GLY A 36 9.49 -19.47 -15.87
N VAL A 37 9.82 -18.79 -14.81
CA VAL A 37 8.88 -18.24 -13.84
C VAL A 37 9.43 -16.93 -13.32
N GLU A 38 8.58 -15.95 -13.10
CA GLU A 38 8.92 -14.78 -12.30
C GLU A 38 8.80 -15.19 -10.82
N GLY A 39 9.96 -15.51 -10.23
CA GLY A 39 10.05 -15.93 -8.84
C GLY A 39 10.12 -14.72 -7.89
N TYR A 40 9.51 -14.84 -6.74
CA TYR A 40 9.67 -13.87 -5.65
C TYR A 40 10.85 -14.28 -4.78
N LEU A 41 11.87 -13.41 -4.72
CA LEU A 41 12.96 -13.57 -3.76
C LEU A 41 12.53 -12.91 -2.45
N VAL A 42 12.31 -13.75 -1.43
CA VAL A 42 12.02 -13.25 -0.08
C VAL A 42 13.34 -13.03 0.65
N ASP A 43 13.56 -11.83 1.18
CA ASP A 43 14.66 -11.53 2.07
C ASP A 43 14.20 -11.69 3.53
N ASP A 44 14.49 -12.83 4.11
CA ASP A 44 14.15 -13.15 5.51
C ASP A 44 14.86 -12.24 6.53
N LEU A 45 15.80 -11.41 6.07
CA LEU A 45 16.49 -10.42 6.90
C LEU A 45 15.81 -9.06 6.91
N LYS A 46 14.79 -8.84 6.04
CA LYS A 46 14.02 -7.60 6.03
C LYS A 46 13.31 -7.45 7.37
N GLN A 47 13.58 -6.36 8.06
CA GLN A 47 12.88 -6.05 9.29
C GLN A 47 11.43 -5.68 8.99
N LEU A 48 10.49 -6.49 9.51
CA LEU A 48 9.06 -6.20 9.43
C LEU A 48 8.62 -5.12 10.43
N VAL A 49 9.49 -4.79 11.38
CA VAL A 49 9.25 -3.76 12.41
C VAL A 49 10.29 -2.67 12.27
N GLU A 50 9.85 -1.47 11.96
CA GLU A 50 10.68 -0.27 11.94
C GLU A 50 10.57 0.49 13.27
N ASN A 51 11.68 1.07 13.74
CA ASN A 51 11.75 1.87 14.97
C ASN A 51 11.14 1.15 16.20
N PRO A 52 11.57 -0.07 16.54
CA PRO A 52 11.02 -0.82 17.68
C PRO A 52 11.34 -0.12 19.00
N LYS A 53 10.34 0.01 19.85
CA LYS A 53 10.45 0.63 21.19
C LYS A 53 10.18 -0.37 22.31
N GLY A 54 10.32 -1.67 22.03
CA GLY A 54 10.10 -2.74 22.98
C GLY A 54 8.63 -3.16 23.16
N GLN A 55 7.78 -2.85 22.17
CA GLN A 55 6.38 -3.27 22.16
C GLN A 55 6.24 -4.79 22.10
N SER A 56 5.19 -5.30 22.69
CA SER A 56 4.78 -6.71 22.64
C SER A 56 3.48 -6.88 21.86
N PHE A 57 3.14 -8.11 21.49
CA PHE A 57 1.88 -8.42 20.79
C PHE A 57 0.61 -8.18 21.62
N SER A 58 0.75 -7.93 22.91
CA SER A 58 -0.37 -7.55 23.80
C SER A 58 -0.56 -6.04 23.92
N ASP A 59 0.33 -5.24 23.30
CA ASP A 59 0.21 -3.79 23.35
C ASP A 59 -0.85 -3.28 22.35
N SER A 60 -1.09 -1.98 22.38
CA SER A 60 -2.06 -1.34 21.50
C SER A 60 -1.51 -1.11 20.11
N TYR A 61 -2.31 -1.36 19.10
CA TYR A 61 -2.00 -1.14 17.70
C TYR A 61 -3.02 -0.21 17.04
N VAL A 62 -2.57 0.55 16.05
CA VAL A 62 -3.46 1.21 15.08
C VAL A 62 -3.20 0.57 13.72
N VAL A 63 -4.17 -0.17 13.23
CA VAL A 63 -4.17 -0.70 11.86
C VAL A 63 -4.83 0.34 10.98
N PHE A 64 -4.14 0.80 9.93
CA PHE A 64 -4.62 1.90 9.11
C PHE A 64 -4.26 1.73 7.64
N ASP A 65 -4.96 2.47 6.83
CA ASP A 65 -4.79 2.58 5.39
C ASP A 65 -5.16 3.99 4.94
N ILE A 66 -4.58 4.46 3.83
CA ILE A 66 -4.89 5.77 3.27
C ILE A 66 -5.24 5.67 1.79
N GLU A 67 -6.13 6.54 1.34
CA GLU A 67 -6.34 6.78 -0.09
C GLU A 67 -5.75 8.12 -0.49
N THR A 68 -5.21 8.18 -1.71
CA THR A 68 -4.45 9.35 -2.18
C THR A 68 -4.78 9.69 -3.64
N THR A 69 -4.44 10.90 -4.08
CA THR A 69 -4.57 11.31 -5.49
C THR A 69 -3.46 10.76 -6.39
N GLY A 70 -2.59 9.87 -5.90
CA GLY A 70 -1.50 9.24 -6.65
C GLY A 70 -0.37 8.78 -5.72
N PHE A 71 0.81 8.45 -6.26
CA PHE A 71 1.81 7.64 -5.57
C PHE A 71 2.99 8.42 -4.94
N SER A 72 3.08 9.73 -5.11
CA SER A 72 4.19 10.54 -4.60
C SER A 72 3.73 11.49 -3.49
N PRO A 73 4.25 11.37 -2.26
CA PRO A 73 3.88 12.26 -1.15
C PRO A 73 4.11 13.75 -1.44
N GLU A 74 5.12 14.10 -2.24
CA GLU A 74 5.42 15.48 -2.59
C GLU A 74 4.41 16.08 -3.58
N LYS A 75 3.88 15.24 -4.49
CA LYS A 75 3.05 15.68 -5.63
C LYS A 75 1.57 15.42 -5.42
N ASN A 76 1.24 14.41 -4.64
CA ASN A 76 -0.12 13.95 -4.43
C ASN A 76 -0.62 14.25 -3.01
N ARG A 77 -1.91 14.04 -2.80
CA ARG A 77 -2.60 14.41 -1.55
C ARG A 77 -3.35 13.21 -1.00
N ILE A 78 -3.44 13.13 0.32
CA ILE A 78 -4.31 12.16 1.00
C ILE A 78 -5.75 12.62 0.82
N ILE A 79 -6.65 11.69 0.49
CA ILE A 79 -8.09 11.93 0.31
C ILE A 79 -8.96 11.16 1.32
N GLU A 80 -8.41 10.12 1.95
CA GLU A 80 -9.06 9.40 3.05
C GLU A 80 -8.01 8.85 4.01
N ILE A 81 -8.34 8.77 5.29
CA ILE A 81 -7.63 7.98 6.30
C ILE A 81 -8.66 7.08 6.97
N GLY A 82 -8.43 5.76 6.91
CA GLY A 82 -9.17 4.75 7.63
C GLY A 82 -8.29 4.05 8.65
N ALA A 83 -8.73 3.97 9.91
CA ALA A 83 -7.96 3.30 10.95
C ALA A 83 -8.84 2.65 12.02
N VAL A 84 -8.31 1.60 12.64
CA VAL A 84 -8.88 0.98 13.83
C VAL A 84 -7.81 0.84 14.92
N LYS A 85 -8.19 1.13 16.15
CA LYS A 85 -7.35 0.85 17.31
C LYS A 85 -7.68 -0.54 17.86
N VAL A 86 -6.65 -1.32 18.11
CA VAL A 86 -6.76 -2.69 18.63
C VAL A 86 -6.03 -2.77 19.95
N GLU A 87 -6.72 -3.22 21.00
CA GLU A 87 -6.19 -3.43 22.33
C GLU A 87 -6.65 -4.82 22.81
N ASP A 88 -5.74 -5.61 23.36
CA ASP A 88 -6.02 -7.00 23.79
C ASP A 88 -6.73 -7.83 22.70
N GLY A 89 -6.34 -7.64 21.43
CA GLY A 89 -6.90 -8.33 20.27
C GLY A 89 -8.33 -7.94 19.90
N LYS A 90 -8.85 -6.82 20.43
CA LYS A 90 -10.19 -6.30 20.12
C LYS A 90 -10.11 -4.89 19.56
N ILE A 91 -10.98 -4.59 18.61
CA ILE A 91 -11.14 -3.22 18.11
C ILE A 91 -11.84 -2.41 19.22
N THR A 92 -11.14 -1.39 19.72
CA THR A 92 -11.63 -0.51 20.80
C THR A 92 -12.06 0.86 20.28
N ASP A 93 -11.50 1.31 19.15
CA ASP A 93 -11.84 2.62 18.59
C ASP A 93 -11.65 2.62 17.05
N LYS A 94 -12.22 3.61 16.37
CA LYS A 94 -12.14 3.77 14.92
C LYS A 94 -11.93 5.23 14.54
N PHE A 95 -11.14 5.44 13.52
CA PHE A 95 -10.91 6.72 12.86
C PHE A 95 -11.19 6.55 11.37
N SER A 96 -12.10 7.33 10.81
CA SER A 96 -12.38 7.28 9.38
C SER A 96 -12.85 8.65 8.94
N THR A 97 -12.18 9.24 7.97
CA THR A 97 -12.54 10.56 7.46
C THR A 97 -12.03 10.76 6.05
N PHE A 98 -12.84 11.40 5.22
CA PHE A 98 -12.39 11.99 3.96
C PHE A 98 -11.59 13.26 4.24
N ILE A 99 -10.73 13.63 3.29
CA ILE A 99 -9.87 14.80 3.36
C ILE A 99 -9.98 15.56 2.04
N ASN A 100 -10.25 16.84 2.12
CA ASN A 100 -10.23 17.70 0.94
C ASN A 100 -8.79 17.91 0.47
N PRO A 101 -8.42 17.43 -0.74
CA PRO A 101 -7.04 17.55 -1.25
C PRO A 101 -6.72 18.95 -1.81
N ASP A 102 -7.71 19.85 -1.96
CA ASP A 102 -7.63 21.13 -2.68
C ASP A 102 -7.20 21.03 -4.15
N VAL A 103 -7.22 19.84 -4.72
CA VAL A 103 -6.93 19.56 -6.13
C VAL A 103 -7.93 18.53 -6.65
N PRO A 104 -8.25 18.53 -7.96
CA PRO A 104 -9.11 17.51 -8.54
C PRO A 104 -8.53 16.10 -8.36
N ILE A 105 -9.39 15.13 -8.09
CA ILE A 105 -9.04 13.72 -8.03
C ILE A 105 -8.90 13.21 -9.48
N PRO A 106 -7.75 12.61 -9.87
CA PRO A 106 -7.59 12.02 -11.19
C PRO A 106 -8.61 10.91 -11.46
N PHE A 107 -9.08 10.81 -12.69
CA PHE A 107 -10.12 9.84 -13.07
C PHE A 107 -9.71 8.38 -12.81
N ASP A 108 -8.44 8.05 -13.04
CA ASP A 108 -7.89 6.73 -12.75
C ASP A 108 -7.90 6.41 -11.24
N ILE A 109 -7.67 7.40 -10.39
CA ILE A 109 -7.78 7.27 -8.93
C ILE A 109 -9.25 7.11 -8.52
N GLU A 110 -10.17 7.90 -9.09
CA GLU A 110 -11.61 7.72 -8.83
C GLU A 110 -12.07 6.30 -9.20
N GLN A 111 -11.60 5.76 -10.34
CA GLN A 111 -11.93 4.39 -10.74
C GLN A 111 -11.33 3.33 -9.79
N LEU A 112 -10.16 3.60 -9.22
CA LEU A 112 -9.48 2.68 -8.32
C LEU A 112 -10.10 2.67 -6.92
N THR A 113 -10.34 3.85 -6.35
CA THR A 113 -10.75 4.04 -4.95
C THR A 113 -12.27 4.18 -4.77
N GLY A 114 -12.97 4.57 -5.83
CA GLY A 114 -14.38 4.95 -5.76
C GLY A 114 -14.63 6.33 -5.17
N ILE A 115 -13.58 7.08 -4.79
CA ILE A 115 -13.69 8.42 -4.19
C ILE A 115 -13.63 9.47 -5.29
N ASN A 116 -14.62 10.34 -5.33
CA ASN A 116 -14.70 11.44 -6.29
C ASN A 116 -14.69 12.82 -5.62
N ASP A 117 -14.52 13.87 -6.42
CA ASP A 117 -14.44 15.25 -5.93
C ASP A 117 -15.62 15.65 -5.05
N SER A 118 -16.84 15.20 -5.36
CA SER A 118 -18.03 15.57 -4.57
C SER A 118 -18.04 15.01 -3.16
N MET A 119 -17.35 13.88 -2.92
CA MET A 119 -17.25 13.24 -1.61
C MET A 119 -16.28 13.96 -0.68
N VAL A 120 -15.27 14.62 -1.24
CA VAL A 120 -14.22 15.28 -0.47
C VAL A 120 -14.35 16.81 -0.41
N LEU A 121 -15.25 17.40 -1.20
CA LEU A 121 -15.39 18.86 -1.35
C LEU A 121 -15.58 19.59 -0.01
N ASP A 122 -16.46 19.07 0.83
CA ASP A 122 -16.79 19.65 2.14
C ASP A 122 -16.03 18.98 3.29
N ALA A 123 -15.09 18.06 2.98
CA ALA A 123 -14.27 17.40 3.98
C ALA A 123 -13.23 18.36 4.59
N PRO A 124 -12.78 18.12 5.83
CA PRO A 124 -11.70 18.89 6.42
C PRO A 124 -10.39 18.67 5.64
N ARG A 125 -9.49 19.65 5.74
CA ARG A 125 -8.17 19.59 5.11
C ARG A 125 -7.20 18.77 5.98
N ILE A 126 -6.07 18.40 5.37
CA ILE A 126 -5.03 17.58 6.02
C ILE A 126 -4.44 18.24 7.27
N ASP A 127 -4.32 19.59 7.29
CA ASP A 127 -3.83 20.35 8.44
C ASP A 127 -4.74 20.28 9.67
N ILE A 128 -6.01 19.95 9.47
CA ILE A 128 -6.99 19.71 10.55
C ILE A 128 -7.02 18.23 10.94
N VAL A 129 -6.99 17.34 9.95
CA VAL A 129 -7.17 15.89 10.18
C VAL A 129 -5.91 15.24 10.74
N LEU A 130 -4.74 15.59 10.22
CA LEU A 130 -3.51 14.91 10.59
C LEU A 130 -3.18 15.02 12.09
N PRO A 131 -3.27 16.19 12.74
CA PRO A 131 -3.05 16.26 14.19
C PRO A 131 -4.00 15.34 14.99
N GLN A 132 -5.25 15.22 14.56
CA GLN A 132 -6.24 14.33 15.21
C GLN A 132 -5.88 12.84 14.99
N PHE A 133 -5.44 12.49 13.79
CA PHE A 133 -4.99 11.14 13.49
C PHE A 133 -3.73 10.77 14.29
N LEU A 134 -2.74 11.68 14.38
CA LEU A 134 -1.54 11.44 15.18
C LEU A 134 -1.86 11.30 16.68
N GLU A 135 -2.83 12.05 17.19
CA GLU A 135 -3.33 11.89 18.56
C GLU A 135 -4.01 10.54 18.75
N PHE A 136 -4.83 10.10 17.78
CA PHE A 136 -5.46 8.77 17.78
C PHE A 136 -4.41 7.64 17.83
N CYS A 137 -3.27 7.82 17.15
CA CYS A 137 -2.17 6.84 17.12
C CYS A 137 -1.25 6.90 18.35
N ARG A 138 -1.42 7.87 19.24
CA ARG A 138 -0.50 8.10 20.36
C ARG A 138 -0.33 6.85 21.22
N GLY A 139 0.92 6.43 21.43
CA GLY A 139 1.28 5.28 22.27
C GLY A 139 1.05 3.91 21.63
N CYS A 140 0.56 3.86 20.39
CA CYS A 140 0.33 2.62 19.66
C CYS A 140 1.45 2.35 18.65
N ALA A 141 1.70 1.08 18.33
CA ALA A 141 2.41 0.72 17.12
C ALA A 141 1.45 0.85 15.92
N MET A 142 1.96 1.31 14.79
CA MET A 142 1.19 1.48 13.56
C MET A 142 1.37 0.27 12.66
N VAL A 143 0.30 -0.23 12.09
CA VAL A 143 0.28 -1.41 11.22
C VAL A 143 -0.36 -1.04 9.89
N ALA A 144 0.33 -1.30 8.79
CA ALA A 144 -0.20 -1.12 7.45
C ALA A 144 0.29 -2.22 6.50
N HIS A 145 -0.36 -2.36 5.35
CA HIS A 145 0.06 -3.28 4.30
C HIS A 145 0.87 -2.54 3.24
N ASN A 146 2.13 -2.94 3.03
CA ASN A 146 3.11 -2.13 2.29
C ASN A 146 3.30 -0.75 2.95
N ALA A 147 3.55 -0.78 4.24
CA ALA A 147 3.51 0.36 5.16
C ALA A 147 4.38 1.56 4.72
N ALA A 148 5.43 1.32 3.92
CA ALA A 148 6.29 2.39 3.41
C ALA A 148 5.51 3.45 2.61
N PHE A 149 4.44 3.05 1.91
CA PHE A 149 3.58 3.96 1.16
C PHE A 149 2.82 4.89 2.11
N ASP A 150 2.04 4.34 3.01
CA ASP A 150 1.17 5.09 3.92
C ASP A 150 1.99 5.98 4.87
N ILE A 151 3.00 5.38 5.49
CA ILE A 151 3.93 6.09 6.40
C ILE A 151 4.65 7.21 5.68
N GLY A 152 5.03 7.02 4.41
CA GLY A 152 5.66 8.06 3.58
C GLY A 152 4.78 9.29 3.44
N PHE A 153 3.49 9.12 3.14
CA PHE A 153 2.53 10.23 3.06
C PHE A 153 2.29 10.90 4.41
N ILE A 154 2.10 10.12 5.49
CA ILE A 154 1.91 10.68 6.84
C ILE A 154 3.14 11.46 7.27
N THR A 155 4.34 10.90 7.09
CA THR A 155 5.61 11.56 7.47
C THR A 155 5.83 12.87 6.71
N TYR A 156 5.59 12.87 5.39
CA TYR A 156 5.73 14.06 4.57
C TYR A 156 4.80 15.19 5.03
N ASN A 157 3.53 14.87 5.27
CA ASN A 157 2.55 15.86 5.73
C ASN A 157 2.84 16.33 7.16
N ALA A 158 3.24 15.42 8.07
CA ALA A 158 3.63 15.77 9.43
C ALA A 158 4.82 16.74 9.43
N HIS A 159 5.86 16.44 8.66
CA HIS A 159 7.01 17.33 8.51
C HIS A 159 6.61 18.70 7.95
N SER A 160 5.75 18.73 6.93
CA SER A 160 5.27 19.99 6.31
C SER A 160 4.47 20.88 7.29
N LEU A 161 3.81 20.26 8.27
CA LEU A 161 3.05 20.94 9.32
C LEU A 161 3.87 21.21 10.60
N GLY A 162 5.17 20.82 10.62
CA GLY A 162 6.03 20.96 11.80
C GLY A 162 5.65 20.03 12.95
N LEU A 163 4.99 18.92 12.67
CA LEU A 163 4.58 17.93 13.67
C LEU A 163 5.65 16.85 13.82
N GLU A 164 5.91 16.42 15.05
CA GLU A 164 6.78 15.27 15.32
C GLU A 164 6.04 13.97 15.03
N PHE A 165 6.68 13.08 14.24
CA PHE A 165 6.14 11.78 13.90
C PHE A 165 7.27 10.76 13.78
N SER A 166 7.33 9.82 14.73
CA SER A 166 8.33 8.75 14.79
C SER A 166 7.69 7.49 15.40
N PRO A 167 6.76 6.87 14.70
CA PRO A 167 6.06 5.68 15.19
C PRO A 167 6.97 4.44 15.16
N THR A 168 6.56 3.40 15.91
CA THR A 168 6.93 2.03 15.57
C THR A 168 5.98 1.55 14.47
N VAL A 169 6.50 0.98 13.41
CA VAL A 169 5.71 0.52 12.25
C VAL A 169 5.90 -0.98 12.07
N LEU A 170 4.78 -1.68 11.87
CA LEU A 170 4.74 -3.07 11.42
C LEU A 170 4.21 -3.10 9.98
N ASP A 171 5.00 -3.68 9.09
CA ASP A 171 4.58 -3.97 7.72
C ASP A 171 4.03 -5.40 7.67
N THR A 172 2.90 -5.58 6.99
CA THR A 172 2.27 -6.90 6.82
C THR A 172 2.58 -7.57 5.48
N VAL A 173 3.53 -7.00 4.70
CA VAL A 173 4.06 -7.58 3.44
C VAL A 173 5.28 -8.42 3.69
#